data_247c8890dbe2645a75c573667a73a176
#
_entry.id   247c8890dbe2645a75c573667a73a176
#
_cell.length_a   1.000
_cell.length_b   1.000
_cell.length_c   1.000
_cell.angle_alpha   90.00
_cell.angle_beta   90.00
_cell.angle_gamma   90.00
#
_symmetry.space_group_name_H-M   'P 1'
#
loop_
_entity.id
_entity.type
_entity.pdbx_description
1 polymer ?
#
loop_
_entity_poly.entity_id
_entity_poly.type
_entity_poly.pdbx_seq_one_letter_code
_entity_poly.pdbx_strand_id
1 'polypeptide(L)'
;VLLDKIGYPPNFGSKDKINQKRNFSYLYKLGVAGFAFGSIMLWSFPEYLGIQKDNPEFRSFTAYLSLIISIPVLVYSANEFILSAYKALKFKSINLDVPITIGIIALYAQSVFTIIKGDGPGYMDSFAGFIFFLLIGKWFQNRTYQSLSFDRDYTSYFPLAVRKINHDTEEIIPIEAVKAGDIIKIRNQEIIPCDSILMDEMAEIDYSFVTGESLGVSVAKNSVLYA
;
A
#
# COMPACT_ATOMS: atom_id res chain seq x y z
N VAL A 1 2.82 -2.85 -18.92
CA VAL A 1 2.01 -1.69 -19.18
C VAL A 1 2.57 -0.51 -18.37
N LEU A 2 2.11 0.75 -18.62
CA LEU A 2 2.75 1.96 -18.06
C LEU A 2 2.78 1.99 -16.53
N LEU A 3 1.70 1.56 -15.88
CA LEU A 3 1.58 1.51 -14.41
C LEU A 3 2.55 0.51 -13.77
N ASP A 4 2.86 -0.58 -14.44
CA ASP A 4 3.83 -1.58 -13.98
C ASP A 4 5.27 -1.04 -13.99
N LYS A 5 5.58 -0.14 -14.95
CA LYS A 5 6.89 0.50 -15.07
C LYS A 5 7.21 1.48 -13.94
N ILE A 6 6.20 2.11 -13.36
CA ILE A 6 6.35 3.05 -12.24
C ILE A 6 6.16 2.38 -10.87
N GLY A 7 6.09 1.04 -10.83
CA GLY A 7 6.00 0.28 -9.58
C GLY A 7 4.58 0.08 -9.03
N TYR A 8 3.55 0.41 -9.80
CA TYR A 8 2.13 0.20 -9.46
C TYR A 8 1.50 -0.86 -10.37
N PRO A 9 1.77 -2.15 -10.17
CA PRO A 9 1.12 -3.20 -10.96
C PRO A 9 -0.39 -3.19 -10.70
N PRO A 10 -1.24 -3.17 -11.74
CA PRO A 10 -2.68 -3.22 -11.58
C PRO A 10 -3.10 -4.58 -11.00
N ASN A 11 -3.82 -4.56 -9.88
CA ASN A 11 -4.34 -5.75 -9.21
C ASN A 11 -5.83 -5.91 -9.55
N PHE A 12 -6.15 -6.91 -10.37
CA PHE A 12 -7.51 -7.25 -10.80
C PHE A 12 -8.20 -8.29 -9.88
N GLY A 13 -7.77 -8.44 -8.62
CA GLY A 13 -8.32 -9.42 -7.69
C GLY A 13 -9.20 -8.80 -6.60
N SER A 14 -10.02 -9.63 -5.94
CA SER A 14 -10.83 -9.23 -4.79
C SER A 14 -9.98 -8.52 -3.74
N LYS A 15 -10.26 -7.23 -3.52
CA LYS A 15 -9.46 -6.30 -2.69
C LYS A 15 -9.20 -6.83 -1.27
N ASP A 16 -10.16 -7.54 -0.67
CA ASP A 16 -10.08 -7.92 0.74
C ASP A 16 -9.08 -9.05 1.04
N LYS A 17 -9.01 -10.07 0.19
CA LYS A 17 -8.07 -11.20 0.40
C LYS A 17 -6.62 -10.82 0.13
N ILE A 18 -6.38 -9.90 -0.81
CA ILE A 18 -5.03 -9.44 -1.18
C ILE A 18 -4.48 -8.51 -0.09
N ASN A 19 -5.30 -7.62 0.44
CA ASN A 19 -4.91 -6.71 1.51
C ASN A 19 -4.60 -7.44 2.83
N GLN A 20 -5.38 -8.45 3.20
CA GLN A 20 -5.09 -9.26 4.39
C GLN A 20 -3.74 -9.99 4.28
N LYS A 21 -3.47 -10.70 3.18
CA LYS A 21 -2.18 -11.40 3.00
C LYS A 21 -0.98 -10.45 3.02
N ARG A 22 -1.13 -9.26 2.44
CA ARG A 22 -0.07 -8.24 2.39
C ARG A 22 0.23 -7.68 3.78
N ASN A 23 -0.78 -7.45 4.60
CA ASN A 23 -0.62 -6.97 5.97
C ASN A 23 0.11 -7.98 6.87
N PHE A 24 -0.20 -9.27 6.78
CA PHE A 24 0.48 -10.29 7.57
C PHE A 24 1.96 -10.44 7.16
N SER A 25 2.27 -10.48 5.87
CA SER A 25 3.66 -10.56 5.40
C SER A 25 4.50 -9.38 5.90
N TYR A 26 3.90 -8.20 6.00
CA TYR A 26 4.58 -7.01 6.49
C TYR A 26 4.87 -7.08 8.00
N LEU A 27 3.91 -7.58 8.79
CA LEU A 27 4.08 -7.79 10.23
C LEU A 27 5.21 -8.79 10.54
N TYR A 28 5.37 -9.84 9.73
CA TYR A 28 6.49 -10.78 9.88
C TYR A 28 7.84 -10.10 9.62
N LYS A 29 7.95 -9.27 8.58
CA LYS A 29 9.19 -8.51 8.32
C LYS A 29 9.53 -7.57 9.47
N LEU A 30 8.53 -6.88 10.00
CA LEU A 30 8.67 -5.99 11.16
C LEU A 30 9.07 -6.78 12.42
N GLY A 31 8.48 -7.96 12.65
CA GLY A 31 8.80 -8.83 13.77
C GLY A 31 10.24 -9.34 13.72
N VAL A 32 10.70 -9.79 12.54
CA VAL A 32 12.10 -10.24 12.33
C VAL A 32 13.08 -9.09 12.57
N ALA A 33 12.81 -7.91 11.99
CA ALA A 33 13.69 -6.75 12.18
C ALA A 33 13.70 -6.27 13.64
N GLY A 34 12.54 -6.23 14.32
CA GLY A 34 12.43 -5.80 15.70
C GLY A 34 13.09 -6.77 16.67
N PHE A 35 12.92 -8.08 16.47
CA PHE A 35 13.59 -9.09 17.26
C PHE A 35 15.11 -9.00 17.10
N ALA A 36 15.60 -8.89 15.87
CA ALA A 36 17.01 -8.76 15.59
C ALA A 36 17.60 -7.46 16.20
N PHE A 37 16.90 -6.34 16.02
CA PHE A 37 17.32 -5.05 16.60
C PHE A 37 17.41 -5.13 18.12
N GLY A 38 16.37 -5.65 18.80
CA GLY A 38 16.37 -5.79 20.25
C GLY A 38 17.46 -6.71 20.75
N SER A 39 17.68 -7.86 20.08
CA SER A 39 18.74 -8.81 20.44
C SER A 39 20.14 -8.20 20.23
N ILE A 40 20.42 -7.61 19.08
CA ILE A 40 21.71 -7.00 18.77
C ILE A 40 21.98 -5.82 19.72
N MET A 41 20.99 -4.99 19.98
CA MET A 41 21.12 -3.86 20.90
C MET A 41 21.47 -4.30 22.33
N LEU A 42 20.86 -5.41 22.80
CA LEU A 42 21.19 -5.99 24.11
C LEU A 42 22.67 -6.41 24.21
N TRP A 43 23.24 -6.96 23.11
CA TRP A 43 24.64 -7.38 23.07
C TRP A 43 25.60 -6.21 22.88
N SER A 44 25.18 -5.15 22.18
CA SER A 44 26.00 -3.96 21.93
C SER A 44 26.01 -3.00 23.12
N PHE A 45 24.98 -3.05 23.97
CA PHE A 45 24.84 -2.11 25.09
C PHE A 45 26.03 -2.08 26.07
N PRO A 46 26.60 -3.23 26.53
CA PRO A 46 27.76 -3.24 27.40
C PRO A 46 29.00 -2.60 26.76
N GLU A 47 29.11 -2.62 25.42
CA GLU A 47 30.20 -1.96 24.73
C GLU A 47 30.09 -0.43 24.77
N TYR A 48 28.91 0.12 24.61
CA TYR A 48 28.64 1.55 24.76
C TYR A 48 28.97 2.05 26.18
N LEU A 49 28.83 1.19 27.19
CA LEU A 49 29.23 1.46 28.58
C LEU A 49 30.73 1.25 28.83
N GLY A 50 31.49 0.77 27.84
CA GLY A 50 32.93 0.51 27.97
C GLY A 50 33.28 -0.73 28.80
N ILE A 51 32.29 -1.56 29.18
CA ILE A 51 32.49 -2.73 30.06
C ILE A 51 33.21 -3.89 29.34
N GLN A 52 33.12 -3.92 28.00
CA GLN A 52 33.72 -5.02 27.20
C GLN A 52 35.16 -4.81 26.75
N LYS A 53 35.78 -3.69 27.08
CA LYS A 53 37.18 -3.39 26.70
C LYS A 53 38.20 -4.39 27.21
N ASP A 54 37.90 -5.03 28.33
CA ASP A 54 38.81 -5.95 29.01
C ASP A 54 38.68 -7.42 28.54
N ASN A 55 37.68 -7.76 27.71
CA ASN A 55 37.43 -9.12 27.24
C ASN A 55 37.32 -9.19 25.71
N PRO A 56 38.41 -9.27 24.97
CA PRO A 56 38.42 -9.26 23.50
C PRO A 56 37.71 -10.49 22.89
N GLU A 57 37.78 -11.64 23.55
CA GLU A 57 37.11 -12.87 23.08
C GLU A 57 35.57 -12.74 23.10
N PHE A 58 35.03 -12.18 24.19
CA PHE A 58 33.61 -11.94 24.32
C PHE A 58 33.11 -10.90 23.32
N ARG A 59 33.89 -9.86 23.07
CA ARG A 59 33.62 -8.84 22.04
C ARG A 59 33.54 -9.45 20.64
N SER A 60 34.49 -10.30 20.29
CA SER A 60 34.50 -10.99 19.01
C SER A 60 33.28 -11.94 18.87
N PHE A 61 32.96 -12.68 19.91
CA PHE A 61 31.80 -13.57 19.94
C PHE A 61 30.51 -12.81 19.71
N THR A 62 30.27 -11.72 20.42
CA THR A 62 29.06 -10.90 20.27
C THR A 62 28.98 -10.23 18.90
N ALA A 63 30.10 -9.82 18.31
CA ALA A 63 30.19 -9.28 16.96
C ALA A 63 29.74 -10.29 15.90
N TYR A 64 30.28 -11.53 15.93
CA TYR A 64 29.86 -12.60 15.01
C TYR A 64 28.41 -13.02 15.23
N LEU A 65 27.94 -13.08 16.46
CA LEU A 65 26.55 -13.39 16.76
C LEU A 65 25.61 -12.32 16.19
N SER A 66 25.95 -11.05 16.33
CA SER A 66 25.19 -9.93 15.76
C SER A 66 25.19 -9.97 14.22
N LEU A 67 26.30 -10.38 13.60
CA LEU A 67 26.39 -10.60 12.17
C LEU A 67 25.41 -11.68 11.72
N ILE A 68 25.37 -12.83 12.39
CA ILE A 68 24.47 -13.95 12.06
C ILE A 68 23.01 -13.53 12.18
N ILE A 69 22.66 -12.83 13.28
CA ILE A 69 21.29 -12.36 13.52
C ILE A 69 20.87 -11.28 12.49
N SER A 70 21.82 -10.52 11.95
CA SER A 70 21.54 -9.48 10.94
C SER A 70 21.23 -10.04 9.54
N ILE A 71 21.65 -11.26 9.21
CA ILE A 71 21.42 -11.88 7.89
C ILE A 71 19.91 -11.98 7.55
N PRO A 72 19.05 -12.52 8.41
CA PRO A 72 17.60 -12.51 8.15
C PRO A 72 17.02 -11.10 7.95
N VAL A 73 17.55 -10.09 8.64
CA VAL A 73 17.12 -8.70 8.46
C VAL A 73 17.45 -8.20 7.05
N LEU A 74 18.67 -8.46 6.58
CA LEU A 74 19.12 -8.08 5.24
C LEU A 74 18.30 -8.79 4.15
N VAL A 75 18.18 -10.12 4.23
CA VAL A 75 17.60 -10.95 3.17
C VAL A 75 16.06 -10.88 3.15
N TYR A 76 15.43 -10.81 4.30
CA TYR A 76 13.97 -10.86 4.40
C TYR A 76 13.33 -9.50 4.67
N SER A 77 13.80 -8.78 5.69
CA SER A 77 13.18 -7.52 6.11
C SER A 77 13.53 -6.37 5.16
N ALA A 78 14.80 -6.26 4.71
CA ALA A 78 15.26 -5.22 3.80
C ALA A 78 14.91 -5.47 2.32
N ASN A 79 14.49 -6.68 1.96
CA ASN A 79 14.27 -7.12 0.57
C ASN A 79 13.36 -6.17 -0.22
N GLU A 80 12.34 -5.62 0.43
CA GLU A 80 11.39 -4.70 -0.22
C GLU A 80 12.07 -3.42 -0.73
N PHE A 81 12.95 -2.84 0.08
CA PHE A 81 13.73 -1.64 -0.29
C PHE A 81 14.71 -1.95 -1.42
N ILE A 82 15.42 -3.08 -1.31
CA ILE A 82 16.41 -3.51 -2.30
C ILE A 82 15.76 -3.80 -3.65
N LEU A 83 14.64 -4.52 -3.68
CA LEU A 83 13.90 -4.81 -4.91
C LEU A 83 13.30 -3.57 -5.54
N SER A 84 12.76 -2.64 -4.74
CA SER A 84 12.21 -1.37 -5.21
C SER A 84 13.31 -0.50 -5.84
N ALA A 85 14.45 -0.37 -5.18
CA ALA A 85 15.60 0.36 -5.69
C ALA A 85 16.16 -0.25 -6.98
N TYR A 86 16.30 -1.58 -7.04
CA TYR A 86 16.74 -2.29 -8.23
C TYR A 86 15.83 -2.03 -9.44
N LYS A 87 14.50 -2.10 -9.24
CA LYS A 87 13.52 -1.79 -10.29
C LYS A 87 13.63 -0.34 -10.74
N ALA A 88 13.74 0.60 -9.80
CA ALA A 88 13.87 2.02 -10.10
C ALA A 88 15.11 2.31 -10.97
N LEU A 89 16.25 1.75 -10.61
CA LEU A 89 17.50 1.90 -11.37
C LEU A 89 17.40 1.25 -12.76
N LYS A 90 16.80 0.05 -12.85
CA LYS A 90 16.59 -0.64 -14.14
C LYS A 90 15.73 0.17 -15.11
N PHE A 91 14.73 0.87 -14.62
CA PHE A 91 13.85 1.72 -15.44
C PHE A 91 14.29 3.18 -15.51
N LYS A 92 15.52 3.50 -15.04
CA LYS A 92 16.09 4.86 -15.01
C LYS A 92 15.18 5.87 -14.31
N SER A 93 14.42 5.44 -13.34
CA SER A 93 13.63 6.28 -12.44
C SER A 93 14.26 6.27 -11.06
N ILE A 94 14.39 7.43 -10.41
CA ILE A 94 14.93 7.51 -9.05
C ILE A 94 13.73 7.62 -8.10
N ASN A 95 13.65 6.70 -7.15
CA ASN A 95 12.70 6.73 -6.05
C ASN A 95 13.43 6.86 -4.70
N LEU A 96 12.68 7.09 -3.61
CA LEU A 96 13.23 7.21 -2.26
C LEU A 96 13.91 5.93 -1.76
N ASP A 97 13.58 4.78 -2.31
CA ASP A 97 14.18 3.50 -1.90
C ASP A 97 15.63 3.34 -2.39
N VAL A 98 16.02 4.09 -3.44
CA VAL A 98 17.40 4.05 -3.97
C VAL A 98 18.42 4.56 -2.94
N PRO A 99 18.34 5.80 -2.42
CA PRO A 99 19.29 6.27 -1.41
C PRO A 99 19.19 5.47 -0.11
N ILE A 100 18.00 5.00 0.28
CA ILE A 100 17.81 4.11 1.44
C ILE A 100 18.60 2.82 1.25
N THR A 101 18.48 2.18 0.10
CA THR A 101 19.20 0.91 -0.21
C THR A 101 20.70 1.10 -0.23
N ILE A 102 21.19 2.22 -0.77
CA ILE A 102 22.62 2.56 -0.71
C ILE A 102 23.07 2.65 0.75
N GLY A 103 22.31 3.32 1.61
CA GLY A 103 22.58 3.41 3.04
C GLY A 103 22.60 2.05 3.74
N ILE A 104 21.63 1.17 3.44
CA ILE A 104 21.55 -0.19 3.96
C ILE A 104 22.81 -0.99 3.58
N ILE A 105 23.18 -0.98 2.31
CA ILE A 105 24.35 -1.73 1.80
C ILE A 105 25.65 -1.17 2.39
N ALA A 106 25.81 0.15 2.41
CA ALA A 106 27.00 0.80 2.95
C ALA A 106 27.18 0.48 4.44
N LEU A 107 26.11 0.60 5.23
CA LEU A 107 26.15 0.33 6.67
C LEU A 107 26.46 -1.14 6.97
N TYR A 108 25.86 -2.06 6.22
CA TYR A 108 26.12 -3.49 6.35
C TYR A 108 27.56 -3.85 5.95
N ALA A 109 28.00 -3.38 4.78
CA ALA A 109 29.36 -3.63 4.30
C ALA A 109 30.44 -3.07 5.25
N GLN A 110 30.25 -1.86 5.75
CA GLN A 110 31.14 -1.25 6.74
C GLN A 110 31.21 -2.07 8.03
N SER A 111 30.06 -2.55 8.51
CA SER A 111 29.98 -3.36 9.72
C SER A 111 30.69 -4.71 9.54
N VAL A 112 30.44 -5.40 8.43
CA VAL A 112 31.11 -6.66 8.08
C VAL A 112 32.63 -6.45 8.00
N PHE A 113 33.07 -5.39 7.34
CA PHE A 113 34.49 -5.07 7.20
C PHE A 113 35.16 -4.83 8.57
N THR A 114 34.54 -4.07 9.46
CA THR A 114 35.03 -3.79 10.81
C THR A 114 35.12 -5.08 11.64
N ILE A 115 34.12 -5.96 11.57
CA ILE A 115 34.10 -7.23 12.30
C ILE A 115 35.21 -8.17 11.79
N ILE A 116 35.38 -8.32 10.46
CA ILE A 116 36.38 -9.20 9.87
C ILE A 116 37.79 -8.73 10.19
N LYS A 117 38.03 -7.42 10.21
CA LYS A 117 39.33 -6.85 10.63
C LYS A 117 39.62 -7.00 12.12
N GLY A 118 38.61 -7.28 12.94
CA GLY A 118 38.75 -7.27 14.39
C GLY A 118 38.88 -5.88 15.03
N ASP A 119 38.58 -4.81 14.25
CA ASP A 119 38.65 -3.44 14.71
C ASP A 119 37.50 -3.06 15.66
N GLY A 120 36.42 -3.90 15.69
CA GLY A 120 35.28 -3.63 16.55
C GLY A 120 34.08 -4.54 16.26
N PRO A 121 32.95 -4.39 17.00
CA PRO A 121 31.73 -5.16 16.82
C PRO A 121 30.93 -4.74 15.59
N GLY A 122 31.38 -3.72 14.86
CA GLY A 122 30.63 -3.15 13.76
C GLY A 122 29.42 -2.32 14.23
N TYR A 123 28.55 -1.99 13.29
CA TYR A 123 27.34 -1.16 13.50
C TYR A 123 26.09 -1.97 13.19
N MET A 124 26.04 -3.25 13.62
CA MET A 124 24.91 -4.15 13.30
C MET A 124 23.62 -3.76 14.03
N ASP A 125 23.72 -3.15 15.19
CA ASP A 125 22.62 -2.52 15.92
C ASP A 125 22.01 -1.35 15.16
N SER A 126 22.84 -0.45 14.65
CA SER A 126 22.41 0.67 13.82
C SER A 126 21.79 0.20 12.51
N PHE A 127 22.35 -0.84 11.88
CA PHE A 127 21.81 -1.48 10.68
C PHE A 127 20.41 -2.07 10.94
N ALA A 128 20.27 -2.90 11.99
CA ALA A 128 18.99 -3.53 12.31
C ALA A 128 17.94 -2.51 12.75
N GLY A 129 18.35 -1.51 13.55
CA GLY A 129 17.51 -0.41 13.97
C GLY A 129 17.04 0.45 12.80
N PHE A 130 17.93 0.77 11.87
CA PHE A 130 17.58 1.54 10.67
C PHE A 130 16.49 0.85 9.87
N ILE A 131 16.62 -0.44 9.57
CA ILE A 131 15.60 -1.22 8.84
C ILE A 131 14.31 -1.31 9.64
N PHE A 132 14.40 -1.56 10.95
CA PHE A 132 13.23 -1.67 11.83
C PHE A 132 12.41 -0.37 11.83
N PHE A 133 13.05 0.80 12.00
CA PHE A 133 12.35 2.08 12.01
C PHE A 133 11.82 2.47 10.63
N LEU A 134 12.51 2.13 9.54
CA LEU A 134 11.97 2.31 8.19
C LEU A 134 10.70 1.48 7.97
N LEU A 135 10.68 0.24 8.44
CA LEU A 135 9.49 -0.61 8.37
C LEU A 135 8.35 -0.06 9.23
N ILE A 136 8.61 0.44 10.43
CA ILE A 136 7.59 1.11 11.25
C ILE A 136 7.00 2.31 10.51
N GLY A 137 7.85 3.19 9.96
CA GLY A 137 7.41 4.36 9.22
C GLY A 137 6.52 3.99 8.03
N LYS A 138 6.92 2.99 7.26
CA LYS A 138 6.16 2.49 6.11
C LYS A 138 4.84 1.80 6.52
N TRP A 139 4.85 1.09 7.66
CA TRP A 139 3.63 0.52 8.24
C TRP A 139 2.63 1.61 8.64
N PHE A 140 3.12 2.64 9.32
CA PHE A 140 2.30 3.77 9.73
C PHE A 140 1.73 4.52 8.50
N GLN A 141 2.57 4.79 7.51
CA GLN A 141 2.16 5.41 6.25
C GLN A 141 1.05 4.60 5.56
N ASN A 142 1.22 3.30 5.41
CA ASN A 142 0.21 2.43 4.80
C ASN A 142 -1.11 2.43 5.58
N ARG A 143 -1.05 2.46 6.91
CA ARG A 143 -2.24 2.51 7.76
C ARG A 143 -2.99 3.83 7.59
N THR A 144 -2.28 4.94 7.53
CA THR A 144 -2.85 6.27 7.31
C THR A 144 -3.53 6.36 5.94
N TYR A 145 -2.89 5.88 4.88
CA TYR A 145 -3.49 5.85 3.55
C TYR A 145 -4.75 4.97 3.48
N GLN A 146 -4.77 3.83 4.17
CA GLN A 146 -5.97 2.99 4.25
C GLN A 146 -7.13 3.70 4.94
N SER A 147 -6.88 4.45 6.01
CA SER A 147 -7.92 5.23 6.70
C SER A 147 -8.48 6.34 5.83
N LEU A 148 -7.62 7.02 5.05
CA LEU A 148 -8.05 8.09 4.14
C LEU A 148 -8.77 7.56 2.88
N SER A 149 -8.45 6.34 2.43
CA SER A 149 -9.11 5.75 1.26
C SER A 149 -10.49 5.18 1.58
N PHE A 150 -10.78 4.91 2.84
CA PHE A 150 -12.10 4.42 3.26
C PHE A 150 -13.21 5.46 3.07
N ASP A 151 -12.89 6.76 3.15
CA ASP A 151 -13.83 7.85 2.92
C ASP A 151 -14.16 8.11 1.43
N ARG A 152 -13.49 7.41 0.50
CA ARG A 152 -13.70 7.54 -0.94
C ARG A 152 -14.25 6.27 -1.57
N ASP A 153 -15.12 5.56 -0.88
CA ASP A 153 -15.87 4.49 -1.53
C ASP A 153 -16.99 5.13 -2.35
N TYR A 154 -16.71 5.39 -3.63
CA TYR A 154 -17.68 5.93 -4.60
C TYR A 154 -18.94 5.07 -4.70
N THR A 155 -18.89 3.83 -4.25
CA THR A 155 -20.04 2.94 -4.17
C THR A 155 -21.13 3.43 -3.23
N SER A 156 -20.80 4.28 -2.24
CA SER A 156 -21.78 4.88 -1.33
C SER A 156 -22.63 5.99 -1.99
N TYR A 157 -22.21 6.50 -3.14
CA TYR A 157 -22.96 7.49 -3.91
C TYR A 157 -23.92 6.85 -4.92
N PHE A 158 -23.72 5.57 -5.27
CA PHE A 158 -24.64 4.89 -6.19
C PHE A 158 -25.83 4.30 -5.44
N PRO A 159 -27.03 4.39 -6.01
CA PRO A 159 -28.22 3.83 -5.39
C PRO A 159 -28.07 2.30 -5.26
N LEU A 160 -28.26 1.78 -4.04
CA LEU A 160 -28.21 0.34 -3.77
C LEU A 160 -29.41 -0.42 -4.37
N ALA A 161 -30.50 0.29 -4.63
CA ALA A 161 -31.73 -0.25 -5.17
C ALA A 161 -32.40 0.74 -6.12
N VAL A 162 -33.11 0.23 -7.11
CA VAL A 162 -33.84 1.00 -8.12
C VAL A 162 -35.31 0.60 -8.12
N ARG A 163 -36.17 1.49 -8.61
CA ARG A 163 -37.60 1.20 -8.81
C ARG A 163 -37.81 0.72 -10.22
N LYS A 164 -38.08 -0.56 -10.35
CA LYS A 164 -38.50 -1.19 -11.61
C LYS A 164 -40.00 -1.07 -11.78
N ILE A 165 -40.42 -0.65 -12.96
CA ILE A 165 -41.84 -0.63 -13.35
C ILE A 165 -42.16 -1.95 -14.04
N ASN A 166 -43.11 -2.69 -13.49
CA ASN A 166 -43.62 -3.91 -14.10
C ASN A 166 -45.12 -3.78 -14.28
N HIS A 167 -45.55 -3.55 -15.52
CA HIS A 167 -46.95 -3.25 -15.95
C HIS A 167 -47.54 -2.03 -15.23
N ASP A 168 -48.07 -2.07 -14.05
CA ASP A 168 -48.62 -0.95 -13.27
C ASP A 168 -48.12 -0.95 -11.81
N THR A 169 -47.15 -1.81 -11.49
CA THR A 169 -46.61 -1.92 -10.14
C THR A 169 -45.18 -1.47 -10.11
N GLU A 170 -44.83 -0.71 -9.08
CA GLU A 170 -43.44 -0.34 -8.78
C GLU A 170 -42.86 -1.37 -7.82
N GLU A 171 -41.75 -1.98 -8.20
CA GLU A 171 -41.01 -2.92 -7.37
C GLU A 171 -39.62 -2.36 -7.10
N ILE A 172 -39.16 -2.43 -5.84
CA ILE A 172 -37.81 -2.02 -5.47
C ILE A 172 -36.89 -3.24 -5.59
N ILE A 173 -35.93 -3.18 -6.51
CA ILE A 173 -34.95 -4.24 -6.73
C ILE A 173 -33.52 -3.73 -6.49
N PRO A 174 -32.59 -4.60 -6.05
CA PRO A 174 -31.17 -4.25 -6.00
C PRO A 174 -30.65 -3.89 -7.39
N ILE A 175 -29.71 -2.95 -7.48
CA ILE A 175 -29.13 -2.52 -8.77
C ILE A 175 -28.51 -3.70 -9.53
N GLU A 176 -27.94 -4.67 -8.82
CA GLU A 176 -27.35 -5.89 -9.39
C GLU A 176 -28.38 -6.81 -10.10
N ALA A 177 -29.64 -6.66 -9.77
CA ALA A 177 -30.74 -7.45 -10.37
C ALA A 177 -31.34 -6.80 -11.63
N VAL A 178 -30.96 -5.58 -11.98
CA VAL A 178 -31.42 -4.88 -13.18
C VAL A 178 -30.89 -5.55 -14.43
N LYS A 179 -31.74 -5.75 -15.41
CA LYS A 179 -31.40 -6.37 -16.70
C LYS A 179 -31.66 -5.40 -17.85
N ALA A 180 -30.92 -5.59 -18.94
CA ALA A 180 -31.18 -4.85 -20.16
C ALA A 180 -32.64 -5.05 -20.63
N GLY A 181 -33.33 -3.95 -20.89
CA GLY A 181 -34.74 -3.92 -21.25
C GLY A 181 -35.71 -3.69 -20.08
N ASP A 182 -35.22 -3.63 -18.85
CA ASP A 182 -36.04 -3.23 -17.71
C ASP A 182 -36.36 -1.74 -17.76
N ILE A 183 -37.58 -1.37 -17.37
CA ILE A 183 -38.00 0.02 -17.23
C ILE A 183 -37.82 0.42 -15.77
N ILE A 184 -37.00 1.44 -15.54
CA ILE A 184 -36.72 1.96 -14.20
C ILE A 184 -37.28 3.40 -14.06
N LYS A 185 -37.78 3.70 -12.86
CA LYS A 185 -38.26 5.05 -12.53
C LYS A 185 -37.25 5.77 -11.68
N ILE A 186 -36.79 6.88 -12.20
CA ILE A 186 -35.85 7.78 -11.51
C ILE A 186 -36.61 9.04 -11.11
N ARG A 187 -36.51 9.44 -9.86
CA ARG A 187 -37.15 10.68 -9.37
C ARG A 187 -36.24 11.86 -9.61
N ASN A 188 -36.84 13.05 -9.52
CA ASN A 188 -36.07 14.29 -9.58
C ASN A 188 -34.97 14.28 -8.50
N GLN A 189 -33.73 14.64 -8.87
CA GLN A 189 -32.53 14.66 -8.03
C GLN A 189 -32.02 13.26 -7.61
N GLU A 190 -32.53 12.17 -8.15
CA GLU A 190 -31.93 10.84 -8.01
C GLU A 190 -30.83 10.62 -9.07
N ILE A 191 -29.80 9.87 -8.68
CA ILE A 191 -28.68 9.52 -9.57
C ILE A 191 -29.14 8.47 -10.55
N ILE A 192 -28.76 8.62 -11.82
CA ILE A 192 -28.97 7.61 -12.87
C ILE A 192 -28.08 6.39 -12.55
N PRO A 193 -28.68 5.20 -12.30
CA PRO A 193 -27.93 4.08 -11.76
C PRO A 193 -27.17 3.25 -12.80
N CYS A 194 -27.53 3.35 -14.07
CA CYS A 194 -26.92 2.63 -15.18
C CYS A 194 -27.21 3.34 -16.50
N ASP A 195 -26.42 3.06 -17.53
CA ASP A 195 -26.66 3.54 -18.88
C ASP A 195 -28.08 3.15 -19.33
N SER A 196 -28.84 4.14 -19.77
CA SER A 196 -30.27 3.97 -20.05
C SER A 196 -30.74 4.85 -21.22
N ILE A 197 -31.95 4.62 -21.70
CA ILE A 197 -32.58 5.41 -22.74
C ILE A 197 -33.76 6.16 -22.12
N LEU A 198 -33.84 7.46 -22.32
CA LEU A 198 -34.93 8.31 -21.84
C LEU A 198 -36.26 7.94 -22.56
N MET A 199 -37.25 7.57 -21.78
CA MET A 199 -38.58 7.27 -22.31
C MET A 199 -39.53 8.46 -22.25
N ASP A 200 -39.32 9.39 -21.35
CA ASP A 200 -40.10 10.63 -21.24
C ASP A 200 -39.80 11.59 -22.38
N GLU A 201 -40.67 12.56 -22.66
CA GLU A 201 -40.50 13.49 -23.77
C GLU A 201 -39.26 14.35 -23.61
N MET A 202 -38.97 14.80 -22.40
CA MET A 202 -37.81 15.63 -22.09
C MET A 202 -37.41 15.49 -20.62
N ALA A 203 -36.10 15.47 -20.34
CA ALA A 203 -35.57 15.53 -18.98
C ALA A 203 -34.36 16.49 -18.94
N GLU A 204 -34.14 17.08 -17.79
CA GLU A 204 -32.95 17.87 -17.50
C GLU A 204 -31.99 17.03 -16.67
N ILE A 205 -30.80 16.82 -17.19
CA ILE A 205 -29.76 15.96 -16.60
C ILE A 205 -28.56 16.80 -16.19
N ASP A 206 -28.15 16.64 -14.95
CA ASP A 206 -26.96 17.28 -14.41
C ASP A 206 -25.74 16.35 -14.63
N TYR A 207 -24.86 16.75 -15.54
CA TYR A 207 -23.60 16.05 -15.79
C TYR A 207 -22.40 16.73 -15.11
N SER A 208 -22.62 17.64 -14.16
CA SER A 208 -21.58 18.42 -13.50
C SER A 208 -20.50 17.55 -12.85
N PHE A 209 -20.86 16.35 -12.38
CA PHE A 209 -19.93 15.41 -11.80
C PHE A 209 -18.90 14.86 -12.82
N VAL A 210 -19.29 14.76 -14.08
CA VAL A 210 -18.42 14.23 -15.16
C VAL A 210 -17.76 15.36 -15.93
N THR A 211 -18.50 16.40 -16.27
CA THR A 211 -18.03 17.52 -17.12
C THR A 211 -17.42 18.68 -16.32
N GLY A 212 -17.77 18.81 -15.03
CA GLY A 212 -17.43 19.96 -14.20
C GLY A 212 -18.26 21.22 -14.48
N GLU A 213 -19.23 21.16 -15.40
CA GLU A 213 -20.12 22.27 -15.73
C GLU A 213 -21.39 22.20 -14.89
N SER A 214 -21.78 23.29 -14.25
CA SER A 214 -22.91 23.36 -13.32
C SER A 214 -24.29 23.55 -13.98
N LEU A 215 -24.36 23.54 -15.30
CA LEU A 215 -25.61 23.70 -16.04
C LEU A 215 -26.20 22.35 -16.42
N GLY A 216 -27.48 22.15 -16.08
CA GLY A 216 -28.24 20.98 -16.53
C GLY A 216 -28.40 20.96 -18.05
N VAL A 217 -28.31 19.79 -18.64
CA VAL A 217 -28.47 19.55 -20.07
C VAL A 217 -29.87 19.02 -20.33
N SER A 218 -30.64 19.69 -21.19
CA SER A 218 -31.94 19.20 -21.63
C SER A 218 -31.78 18.07 -22.65
N VAL A 219 -32.32 16.91 -22.33
CA VAL A 219 -32.22 15.68 -23.13
C VAL A 219 -33.60 15.28 -23.61
N ALA A 220 -33.72 14.98 -24.91
CA ALA A 220 -34.97 14.59 -25.53
C ALA A 220 -35.22 13.06 -25.45
N LYS A 221 -36.47 12.65 -25.69
CA LYS A 221 -36.90 11.24 -25.76
C LYS A 221 -36.00 10.42 -26.68
N ASN A 222 -35.73 9.19 -26.31
CA ASN A 222 -34.87 8.21 -26.99
C ASN A 222 -33.35 8.56 -26.97
N SER A 223 -32.95 9.56 -26.23
CA SER A 223 -31.53 9.84 -26.03
C SER A 223 -30.91 8.87 -25.02
N VAL A 224 -29.61 8.57 -25.19
CA VAL A 224 -28.84 7.75 -24.26
C VAL A 224 -28.42 8.61 -23.08
N LEU A 225 -28.72 8.13 -21.89
CA LEU A 225 -28.26 8.70 -20.61
C LEU A 225 -27.11 7.83 -20.09
N TYR A 226 -26.00 8.47 -19.77
CA TYR A 226 -24.83 7.81 -19.20
C TYR A 226 -24.84 7.93 -17.68
N ALA A 227 -24.47 6.82 -16.98
CA ALA A 227 -24.38 6.74 -15.53
C ALA A 227 -23.01 7.11 -14.99
#